data_f6b4590b96471c919887d3be9738edbd
#
_entry.id   f6b4590b96471c919887d3be9738edbd
#
_cell.length_a   1.000
_cell.length_b   1.000
_cell.length_c   1.000
_cell.angle_alpha   90.00
_cell.angle_beta   90.00
_cell.angle_gamma   90.00
#
_symmetry.space_group_name_H-M   'P 1'
#
loop_
_entity.id
_entity.type
_entity.pdbx_description
1 polymer ?
#
loop_
_entity_poly.entity_id
_entity_poly.type
_entity_poly.pdbx_seq_one_letter_code
_entity_poly.pdbx_strand_id
1 'polypeptide(L)'
;MLRGTGEYRIERWFAGGVPLVSVRPAGASGPLPVVVIYHRFSGHNTDDLIGLALTLADSGVAIVLPEAAFHGERAPQDFDRRLAEDRDGLFTDALDGTVDEAGEVLAWISSREEIDPSRIGVVGTSMGGAVALAVSCGGHSPVPKVAVAMMPTAPGPGSSIRQRAAYSPKPERCFPTALMIVHAAEDHTTPYPNARSFYDDLVPHYSDAPERLRFVDMPGEDHRVGPYWIEETLSWLGRFL
;
A
#
# COMPACT_ATOMS: atom_id res chain seq x y z
N MET A 1 -17.77 -15.42 7.39
CA MET A 1 -17.22 -15.50 8.78
C MET A 1 -15.94 -16.35 8.67
N LEU A 2 -14.81 -15.69 8.45
CA LEU A 2 -13.52 -16.36 8.35
C LEU A 2 -13.04 -16.64 9.77
N ARG A 3 -13.02 -17.91 10.16
CA ARG A 3 -12.42 -18.35 11.43
C ARG A 3 -10.94 -18.56 11.17
N GLY A 4 -10.13 -17.54 11.37
CA GLY A 4 -8.70 -17.73 11.52
C GLY A 4 -8.45 -18.52 12.80
N THR A 5 -8.05 -19.76 12.65
CA THR A 5 -7.54 -20.61 13.75
C THR A 5 -6.04 -20.81 13.57
N GLY A 6 -5.40 -19.96 12.78
CA GLY A 6 -4.02 -20.13 12.40
C GLY A 6 -3.06 -19.72 13.52
N GLU A 7 -2.03 -20.53 13.73
CA GLU A 7 -0.82 -20.09 14.42
C GLU A 7 -0.02 -19.24 13.43
N TYR A 8 0.43 -18.07 13.87
CA TYR A 8 1.23 -17.16 13.07
C TYR A 8 2.63 -17.04 13.65
N ARG A 9 3.61 -16.91 12.76
CA ARG A 9 4.92 -16.42 13.09
C ARG A 9 4.95 -14.93 12.80
N ILE A 10 5.13 -14.11 13.84
CA ILE A 10 5.23 -12.66 13.77
C ILE A 10 6.63 -12.29 14.20
N GLU A 11 7.36 -11.65 13.29
CA GLU A 11 8.79 -11.35 13.50
C GLU A 11 9.05 -9.91 13.07
N ARG A 12 9.97 -9.27 13.81
CA ARG A 12 10.43 -7.92 13.49
C ARG A 12 11.78 -8.00 12.79
N TRP A 13 11.92 -7.19 11.73
CA TRP A 13 13.10 -7.14 10.87
C TRP A 13 13.48 -5.71 10.52
N PHE A 14 14.62 -5.58 9.84
CA PHE A 14 15.06 -4.37 9.19
C PHE A 14 15.39 -4.69 7.73
N ALA A 15 14.77 -3.98 6.79
CA ALA A 15 15.12 -3.98 5.38
C ALA A 15 15.99 -2.74 5.11
N GLY A 16 17.31 -2.91 5.03
CA GLY A 16 18.21 -1.78 5.11
C GLY A 16 17.99 -1.03 6.43
N GLY A 17 17.59 0.25 6.35
CA GLY A 17 17.23 1.07 7.51
C GLY A 17 15.75 1.03 7.89
N VAL A 18 14.90 0.29 7.15
CA VAL A 18 13.44 0.30 7.31
C VAL A 18 12.99 -0.76 8.31
N PRO A 19 12.45 -0.40 9.47
CA PRO A 19 11.84 -1.36 10.37
C PRO A 19 10.58 -1.94 9.74
N LEU A 20 10.35 -3.24 9.89
CA LEU A 20 9.16 -3.91 9.40
C LEU A 20 8.74 -5.06 10.31
N VAL A 21 7.47 -5.40 10.25
CA VAL A 21 6.91 -6.61 10.86
C VAL A 21 6.52 -7.57 9.74
N SER A 22 6.92 -8.84 9.85
CA SER A 22 6.44 -9.91 8.99
C SER A 22 5.45 -10.79 9.73
N VAL A 23 4.39 -11.20 9.03
CA VAL A 23 3.38 -12.14 9.53
C VAL A 23 3.25 -13.27 8.51
N ARG A 24 3.34 -14.53 8.95
CA ARG A 24 3.15 -15.69 8.10
C ARG A 24 2.53 -16.86 8.85
N PRO A 25 1.82 -17.78 8.17
CA PRO A 25 1.33 -19.01 8.79
C PRO A 25 2.49 -19.82 9.36
N ALA A 26 2.37 -20.27 10.61
CA ALA A 26 3.46 -21.02 11.29
C ALA A 26 3.77 -22.37 10.64
N GLY A 27 2.75 -23.03 10.05
CA GLY A 27 2.86 -24.34 9.41
C GLY A 27 3.13 -24.32 7.90
N ALA A 28 3.43 -23.13 7.34
CA ALA A 28 3.66 -23.02 5.89
C ALA A 28 4.91 -23.77 5.45
N SER A 29 4.79 -24.53 4.35
CA SER A 29 5.89 -25.22 3.68
C SER A 29 6.10 -24.64 2.29
N GLY A 30 7.35 -24.26 1.99
CA GLY A 30 7.74 -23.64 0.71
C GLY A 30 7.52 -22.13 0.64
N PRO A 31 7.94 -21.51 -0.48
CA PRO A 31 7.82 -20.07 -0.67
C PRO A 31 6.37 -19.62 -0.80
N LEU A 32 5.99 -18.60 -0.04
CA LEU A 32 4.65 -18.01 -0.03
C LEU A 32 4.57 -16.78 -0.93
N PRO A 33 3.41 -16.49 -1.53
CA PRO A 33 3.13 -15.16 -2.04
C PRO A 33 3.21 -14.15 -0.89
N VAL A 34 3.53 -12.91 -1.20
CA VAL A 34 3.67 -11.86 -0.18
C VAL A 34 2.84 -10.64 -0.53
N VAL A 35 2.25 -10.01 0.48
CA VAL A 35 1.61 -8.70 0.38
C VAL A 35 2.33 -7.72 1.30
N VAL A 36 2.82 -6.63 0.72
CA VAL A 36 3.33 -5.48 1.47
C VAL A 36 2.17 -4.55 1.77
N ILE A 37 2.00 -4.17 3.03
CA ILE A 37 0.90 -3.30 3.44
C ILE A 37 1.46 -2.02 4.05
N TYR A 38 1.20 -0.87 3.39
CA TYR A 38 1.60 0.45 3.84
C TYR A 38 0.47 1.15 4.59
N HIS A 39 0.78 1.65 5.79
CA HIS A 39 -0.19 2.33 6.65
C HIS A 39 -0.42 3.80 6.24
N ARG A 40 -1.48 4.39 6.80
CA ARG A 40 -1.83 5.80 6.60
C ARG A 40 -0.87 6.74 7.34
N PHE A 41 -0.90 8.03 6.97
CA PHE A 41 -0.21 9.09 7.71
C PHE A 41 -0.73 9.18 9.15
N SER A 42 0.17 9.38 10.11
CA SER A 42 -0.10 9.36 11.57
C SER A 42 -0.65 8.02 12.09
N GLY A 43 -0.55 6.93 11.30
CA GLY A 43 -0.84 5.57 11.72
C GLY A 43 0.42 4.81 12.15
N HIS A 44 0.24 3.55 12.46
CA HIS A 44 1.31 2.59 12.69
C HIS A 44 1.16 1.41 11.73
N ASN A 45 2.23 0.64 11.54
CA ASN A 45 2.24 -0.51 10.64
C ASN A 45 1.24 -1.62 11.03
N THR A 46 0.72 -1.61 12.24
CA THR A 46 -0.20 -2.64 12.75
C THR A 46 -1.61 -2.16 13.05
N ASP A 47 -1.95 -0.88 12.83
CA ASP A 47 -3.26 -0.33 13.24
C ASP A 47 -4.44 -0.84 12.39
N ASP A 48 -4.83 -0.07 11.37
CA ASP A 48 -6.09 -0.30 10.65
C ASP A 48 -6.11 -1.57 9.81
N LEU A 49 -4.95 -2.07 9.40
CA LEU A 49 -4.83 -3.14 8.40
C LEU A 49 -4.43 -4.49 9.01
N ILE A 50 -4.35 -4.59 10.35
CA ILE A 50 -4.01 -5.87 10.99
C ILE A 50 -5.06 -6.95 10.71
N GLY A 51 -6.34 -6.58 10.64
CA GLY A 51 -7.41 -7.51 10.28
C GLY A 51 -7.25 -8.09 8.87
N LEU A 52 -6.89 -7.24 7.91
CA LEU A 52 -6.56 -7.67 6.55
C LEU A 52 -5.31 -8.57 6.55
N ALA A 53 -4.26 -8.16 7.27
CA ALA A 53 -3.01 -8.91 7.36
C ALA A 53 -3.24 -10.35 7.87
N LEU A 54 -3.98 -10.50 8.97
CA LEU A 54 -4.30 -11.82 9.53
C LEU A 54 -5.17 -12.65 8.60
N THR A 55 -6.16 -12.04 7.95
CA THR A 55 -7.03 -12.74 6.98
C THR A 55 -6.23 -13.24 5.77
N LEU A 56 -5.29 -12.46 5.26
CA LEU A 56 -4.40 -12.88 4.18
C LEU A 56 -3.44 -13.99 4.64
N ALA A 57 -2.91 -13.90 5.87
CA ALA A 57 -2.06 -14.94 6.42
C ALA A 57 -2.83 -16.27 6.58
N ASP A 58 -4.10 -16.25 6.98
CA ASP A 58 -4.97 -17.45 7.00
C ASP A 58 -5.16 -18.06 5.62
N SER A 59 -5.05 -17.27 4.56
CA SER A 59 -5.15 -17.72 3.17
C SER A 59 -3.80 -18.19 2.59
N GLY A 60 -2.76 -18.30 3.42
CA GLY A 60 -1.44 -18.78 2.99
C GLY A 60 -0.56 -17.69 2.35
N VAL A 61 -0.79 -16.43 2.66
CA VAL A 61 0.00 -15.30 2.17
C VAL A 61 0.92 -14.78 3.28
N ALA A 62 2.18 -14.53 2.97
CA ALA A 62 3.08 -13.80 3.87
C ALA A 62 2.77 -12.30 3.81
N ILE A 63 2.84 -11.64 4.94
CA ILE A 63 2.58 -10.20 5.03
C ILE A 63 3.84 -9.48 5.49
N VAL A 64 4.10 -8.33 4.91
CA VAL A 64 5.18 -7.42 5.30
C VAL A 64 4.57 -6.05 5.58
N LEU A 65 4.80 -5.54 6.76
CA LEU A 65 4.28 -4.27 7.28
C LEU A 65 5.45 -3.33 7.56
N PRO A 66 5.93 -2.56 6.55
CA PRO A 66 6.99 -1.58 6.78
C PRO A 66 6.49 -0.41 7.63
N GLU A 67 7.34 0.11 8.51
CA GLU A 67 7.12 1.39 9.17
C GLU A 67 7.47 2.52 8.20
N ALA A 68 6.53 3.40 7.92
CA ALA A 68 6.76 4.52 7.03
C ALA A 68 7.81 5.49 7.60
N ALA A 69 8.50 6.21 6.72
CA ALA A 69 9.42 7.26 7.13
C ALA A 69 8.71 8.28 8.05
N PHE A 70 9.41 8.79 9.03
CA PHE A 70 8.91 9.74 10.05
C PHE A 70 7.81 9.18 10.97
N HIS A 71 7.53 7.88 10.97
CA HIS A 71 6.50 7.25 11.82
C HIS A 71 7.08 6.28 12.83
N GLY A 72 6.28 5.93 13.85
CA GLY A 72 6.63 4.96 14.88
C GLY A 72 7.95 5.28 15.57
N GLU A 73 8.86 4.33 15.61
CA GLU A 73 10.19 4.54 16.21
C GLU A 73 11.11 5.47 15.38
N ARG A 74 10.71 5.79 14.15
CA ARG A 74 11.42 6.70 13.25
C ARG A 74 10.88 8.13 13.32
N ALA A 75 9.85 8.37 14.14
CA ALA A 75 9.29 9.70 14.30
C ALA A 75 10.35 10.65 14.88
N PRO A 76 10.58 11.83 14.26
CA PRO A 76 11.50 12.79 14.81
C PRO A 76 10.96 13.37 16.12
N GLN A 77 11.85 13.85 17.00
CA GLN A 77 11.45 14.41 18.30
C GLN A 77 10.51 15.63 18.18
N ASP A 78 10.54 16.30 17.04
CA ASP A 78 9.72 17.48 16.75
C ASP A 78 8.50 17.18 15.86
N PHE A 79 8.09 15.89 15.77
CA PHE A 79 6.97 15.45 14.93
C PHE A 79 5.68 16.25 15.20
N ASP A 80 5.27 16.37 16.47
CA ASP A 80 4.03 17.08 16.83
C ASP A 80 4.10 18.57 16.49
N ARG A 81 5.27 19.19 16.69
CA ARG A 81 5.50 20.59 16.29
C ARG A 81 5.38 20.74 14.78
N ARG A 82 6.06 19.91 14.01
CA ARG A 82 5.99 19.93 12.54
C ARG A 82 4.58 19.63 12.02
N LEU A 83 3.87 18.73 12.67
CA LEU A 83 2.47 18.40 12.33
C LEU A 83 1.56 19.62 12.51
N ALA A 84 1.79 20.42 13.55
CA ALA A 84 1.03 21.63 13.82
C ALA A 84 1.41 22.81 12.93
N GLU A 85 2.70 22.97 12.61
CA GLU A 85 3.22 24.14 11.89
C GLU A 85 3.23 23.95 10.35
N ASP A 86 3.53 22.73 9.85
CA ASP A 86 3.63 22.41 8.42
C ASP A 86 3.23 20.94 8.14
N ARG A 87 1.96 20.63 8.37
CA ARG A 87 1.42 19.28 8.16
C ARG A 87 1.68 18.76 6.75
N ASP A 88 1.50 19.58 5.72
CA ASP A 88 1.65 19.16 4.33
C ASP A 88 3.12 18.93 3.97
N GLY A 89 4.05 19.68 4.54
CA GLY A 89 5.48 19.44 4.40
C GLY A 89 5.90 18.12 5.07
N LEU A 90 5.46 17.89 6.31
CA LEU A 90 5.73 16.65 7.02
C LEU A 90 5.14 15.43 6.30
N PHE A 91 3.90 15.56 5.80
CA PHE A 91 3.24 14.52 5.00
C PHE A 91 4.05 14.19 3.74
N THR A 92 4.49 15.22 3.02
CA THR A 92 5.28 15.05 1.80
C THR A 92 6.62 14.38 2.08
N ASP A 93 7.32 14.81 3.15
CA ASP A 93 8.60 14.19 3.55
C ASP A 93 8.42 12.72 3.93
N ALA A 94 7.34 12.39 4.65
CA ALA A 94 7.03 11.01 5.03
C ALA A 94 6.70 10.13 3.81
N LEU A 95 5.90 10.66 2.89
CA LEU A 95 5.54 9.96 1.65
C LEU A 95 6.78 9.71 0.78
N ASP A 96 7.56 10.77 0.50
CA ASP A 96 8.75 10.67 -0.34
C ASP A 96 9.79 9.71 0.25
N GLY A 97 10.07 9.83 1.57
CA GLY A 97 11.01 8.93 2.24
C GLY A 97 10.55 7.47 2.20
N THR A 98 9.24 7.23 2.36
CA THR A 98 8.70 5.85 2.29
C THR A 98 8.78 5.28 0.86
N VAL A 99 8.56 6.10 -0.16
CA VAL A 99 8.70 5.69 -1.57
C VAL A 99 10.16 5.41 -1.93
N ASP A 100 11.09 6.27 -1.49
CA ASP A 100 12.53 6.08 -1.72
C ASP A 100 13.03 4.75 -1.11
N GLU A 101 12.52 4.39 0.05
CA GLU A 101 12.90 3.17 0.78
C GLU A 101 12.19 1.89 0.28
N ALA A 102 11.16 2.02 -0.56
CA ALA A 102 10.42 0.84 -1.04
C ALA A 102 11.29 -0.18 -1.76
N GLY A 103 12.35 0.27 -2.43
CA GLY A 103 13.35 -0.60 -3.06
C GLY A 103 14.08 -1.51 -2.07
N GLU A 104 14.39 -1.02 -0.88
CA GLU A 104 15.02 -1.82 0.20
C GLU A 104 14.08 -2.90 0.72
N VAL A 105 12.78 -2.57 0.88
CA VAL A 105 11.76 -3.54 1.29
C VAL A 105 11.60 -4.64 0.25
N LEU A 106 11.53 -4.29 -1.04
CA LEU A 106 11.41 -5.27 -2.13
C LEU A 106 12.68 -6.14 -2.27
N ALA A 107 13.87 -5.57 -2.07
CA ALA A 107 15.11 -6.31 -2.05
C ALA A 107 15.18 -7.29 -0.86
N TRP A 108 14.75 -6.85 0.33
CA TRP A 108 14.64 -7.72 1.50
C TRP A 108 13.68 -8.89 1.24
N ILE A 109 12.50 -8.63 0.68
CA ILE A 109 11.53 -9.66 0.28
C ILE A 109 12.18 -10.68 -0.66
N SER A 110 12.91 -10.20 -1.68
CA SER A 110 13.55 -11.04 -2.69
C SER A 110 14.71 -11.89 -2.14
N SER A 111 15.25 -11.53 -0.98
CA SER A 111 16.31 -12.29 -0.30
C SER A 111 15.80 -13.39 0.61
N ARG A 112 14.46 -13.52 0.78
CA ARG A 112 13.85 -14.48 1.71
C ARG A 112 13.49 -15.78 1.02
N GLU A 113 14.07 -16.89 1.45
CA GLU A 113 13.79 -18.22 0.89
C GLU A 113 12.33 -18.67 1.11
N GLU A 114 11.67 -18.18 2.15
CA GLU A 114 10.29 -18.46 2.49
C GLU A 114 9.26 -17.64 1.69
N ILE A 115 9.71 -16.72 0.83
CA ILE A 115 8.86 -15.83 0.01
C ILE A 115 9.09 -16.12 -1.48
N ASP A 116 8.01 -16.17 -2.24
CA ASP A 116 8.05 -16.21 -3.70
C ASP A 116 8.11 -14.78 -4.28
N PRO A 117 9.28 -14.31 -4.72
CA PRO A 117 9.43 -12.93 -5.21
C PRO A 117 8.74 -12.69 -6.55
N SER A 118 8.22 -13.74 -7.19
CA SER A 118 7.41 -13.60 -8.40
C SER A 118 5.93 -13.32 -8.10
N ARG A 119 5.51 -13.41 -6.83
CA ARG A 119 4.13 -13.20 -6.37
C ARG A 119 4.09 -12.16 -5.26
N ILE A 120 4.30 -10.90 -5.65
CA ILE A 120 4.26 -9.74 -4.75
C ILE A 120 2.99 -8.94 -5.01
N GLY A 121 2.23 -8.69 -3.95
CA GLY A 121 1.15 -7.72 -3.90
C GLY A 121 1.53 -6.52 -3.04
N VAL A 122 0.94 -5.37 -3.34
CA VAL A 122 1.09 -4.15 -2.54
C VAL A 122 -0.28 -3.57 -2.21
N VAL A 123 -0.50 -3.26 -0.95
CA VAL A 123 -1.76 -2.64 -0.46
C VAL A 123 -1.40 -1.41 0.37
N GLY A 124 -2.21 -0.38 0.31
CA GLY A 124 -2.02 0.77 1.18
C GLY A 124 -3.25 1.64 1.31
N THR A 125 -3.32 2.40 2.40
CA THR A 125 -4.43 3.29 2.72
C THR A 125 -3.94 4.72 2.84
N SER A 126 -4.64 5.69 2.23
CA SER A 126 -4.32 7.12 2.31
C SER A 126 -2.89 7.41 1.83
N MET A 127 -1.98 7.87 2.68
CA MET A 127 -0.55 7.97 2.37
C MET A 127 0.01 6.63 1.87
N GLY A 128 -0.30 5.52 2.56
CA GLY A 128 0.09 4.18 2.11
C GLY A 128 -0.49 3.80 0.76
N GLY A 129 -1.70 4.28 0.43
CA GLY A 129 -2.30 4.15 -0.90
C GLY A 129 -1.50 4.88 -1.98
N ALA A 130 -1.01 6.08 -1.67
CA ALA A 130 -0.09 6.81 -2.52
C ALA A 130 1.24 6.05 -2.71
N VAL A 131 1.80 5.48 -1.63
CA VAL A 131 2.98 4.60 -1.72
C VAL A 131 2.71 3.39 -2.62
N ALA A 132 1.55 2.74 -2.49
CA ALA A 132 1.19 1.60 -3.33
C ALA A 132 1.13 1.97 -4.82
N LEU A 133 0.60 3.15 -5.17
CA LEU A 133 0.65 3.69 -6.54
C LEU A 133 2.09 3.93 -6.99
N ALA A 134 2.92 4.58 -6.17
CA ALA A 134 4.31 4.88 -6.51
C ALA A 134 5.14 3.60 -6.73
N VAL A 135 4.99 2.60 -5.85
CA VAL A 135 5.69 1.32 -5.97
C VAL A 135 5.27 0.57 -7.23
N SER A 136 3.98 0.60 -7.57
CA SER A 136 3.44 -0.11 -8.74
C SER A 136 3.73 0.59 -10.07
N CYS A 137 3.83 1.92 -10.07
CA CYS A 137 3.95 2.75 -11.26
C CYS A 137 5.27 3.54 -11.32
N GLY A 138 6.16 3.37 -10.36
CA GLY A 138 7.42 4.11 -10.24
C GLY A 138 8.63 3.44 -10.87
N GLY A 139 8.51 2.19 -11.33
CA GLY A 139 9.62 1.43 -11.90
C GLY A 139 10.50 0.72 -10.87
N HIS A 140 9.96 0.43 -9.70
CA HIS A 140 10.63 -0.43 -8.70
C HIS A 140 10.80 -1.87 -9.21
N SER A 141 11.77 -2.59 -8.66
CA SER A 141 12.04 -3.99 -8.99
C SER A 141 12.18 -4.81 -7.70
N PRO A 142 11.56 -6.00 -7.62
CA PRO A 142 10.63 -6.57 -8.60
C PRO A 142 9.31 -5.79 -8.71
N VAL A 143 8.69 -5.84 -9.89
CA VAL A 143 7.39 -5.19 -10.14
C VAL A 143 6.28 -6.00 -9.45
N PRO A 144 5.43 -5.39 -8.63
CA PRO A 144 4.30 -6.09 -8.02
C PRO A 144 3.32 -6.63 -9.07
N LYS A 145 2.79 -7.84 -8.85
CA LYS A 145 1.75 -8.43 -9.73
C LYS A 145 0.40 -7.78 -9.56
N VAL A 146 0.11 -7.33 -8.34
CA VAL A 146 -1.17 -6.76 -7.96
C VAL A 146 -0.98 -5.64 -6.96
N ALA A 147 -1.80 -4.60 -7.08
CA ALA A 147 -1.81 -3.50 -6.13
C ALA A 147 -3.25 -3.06 -5.81
N VAL A 148 -3.44 -2.61 -4.57
CA VAL A 148 -4.67 -1.97 -4.10
C VAL A 148 -4.32 -0.67 -3.40
N ALA A 149 -4.79 0.43 -3.96
CA ALA A 149 -4.66 1.76 -3.40
C ALA A 149 -6.01 2.22 -2.84
N MET A 150 -6.14 2.21 -1.51
CA MET A 150 -7.35 2.64 -0.81
C MET A 150 -7.24 4.12 -0.46
N MET A 151 -8.16 4.94 -0.96
CA MET A 151 -8.21 6.40 -0.74
C MET A 151 -6.82 7.06 -0.93
N PRO A 152 -6.11 6.76 -2.04
CA PRO A 152 -4.77 7.30 -2.21
C PRO A 152 -4.80 8.81 -2.27
N THR A 153 -3.81 9.45 -1.63
CA THR A 153 -3.55 10.86 -1.92
C THR A 153 -2.93 10.94 -3.31
N ALA A 154 -3.72 11.28 -4.31
CA ALA A 154 -3.26 11.43 -5.68
C ALA A 154 -2.84 12.88 -6.00
N PRO A 155 -1.90 13.11 -6.94
CA PRO A 155 -1.55 14.45 -7.40
C PRO A 155 -2.76 15.16 -8.02
N GLY A 156 -2.84 16.48 -7.86
CA GLY A 156 -3.90 17.28 -8.46
C GLY A 156 -4.30 18.49 -7.62
N PRO A 157 -5.31 19.26 -8.06
CA PRO A 157 -5.81 20.42 -7.34
C PRO A 157 -6.28 20.06 -5.93
N GLY A 158 -5.85 20.82 -4.92
CA GLY A 158 -6.21 20.58 -3.52
C GLY A 158 -5.49 19.42 -2.84
N SER A 159 -4.55 18.76 -3.52
CA SER A 159 -3.72 17.73 -2.90
C SER A 159 -2.72 18.35 -1.92
N SER A 160 -2.56 17.68 -0.77
CA SER A 160 -1.52 18.03 0.22
C SER A 160 -0.10 17.70 -0.25
N ILE A 161 0.05 17.02 -1.38
CA ILE A 161 1.36 16.63 -1.91
C ILE A 161 2.02 17.83 -2.58
N ARG A 162 3.17 18.25 -2.04
CA ARG A 162 4.09 19.12 -2.77
C ARG A 162 4.81 18.26 -3.81
N GLN A 163 4.78 18.66 -5.08
CA GLN A 163 5.43 17.89 -6.14
C GLN A 163 6.91 17.69 -5.83
N ARG A 164 7.30 16.44 -5.62
CA ARG A 164 8.68 15.99 -5.43
C ARG A 164 8.95 14.79 -6.33
N ALA A 165 10.23 14.52 -6.55
CA ALA A 165 10.66 13.53 -7.53
C ALA A 165 10.36 12.07 -7.12
N ALA A 166 10.36 11.75 -5.81
CA ALA A 166 10.16 10.38 -5.33
C ALA A 166 8.72 9.91 -5.54
N TYR A 167 7.73 10.71 -5.13
CA TYR A 167 6.33 10.40 -5.42
C TYR A 167 5.92 10.93 -6.80
N SER A 168 6.14 10.12 -7.81
CA SER A 168 5.74 10.43 -9.18
C SER A 168 5.25 9.17 -9.88
N PRO A 169 4.07 8.64 -9.50
CA PRO A 169 3.52 7.47 -10.18
C PRO A 169 3.23 7.82 -11.64
N LYS A 170 3.72 6.97 -12.55
CA LYS A 170 3.62 7.19 -13.99
C LYS A 170 2.63 6.20 -14.59
N PRO A 171 1.48 6.66 -15.11
CA PRO A 171 0.45 5.77 -15.68
C PRO A 171 1.00 4.76 -16.68
N GLU A 172 1.92 5.18 -17.54
CA GLU A 172 2.55 4.34 -18.56
C GLU A 172 3.44 3.22 -18.02
N ARG A 173 3.75 3.22 -16.73
CA ARG A 173 4.59 2.21 -16.06
C ARG A 173 3.80 1.25 -15.17
N CYS A 174 2.51 1.50 -14.97
CA CYS A 174 1.70 0.69 -14.07
C CYS A 174 1.41 -0.71 -14.62
N PHE A 175 1.18 -0.82 -15.93
CA PHE A 175 1.02 -2.13 -16.57
C PHE A 175 2.35 -2.91 -16.57
N PRO A 176 2.36 -4.22 -16.26
CA PRO A 176 1.25 -5.15 -16.17
C PRO A 176 0.66 -5.38 -14.76
N THR A 177 0.98 -4.55 -13.75
CA THR A 177 0.42 -4.69 -12.39
C THR A 177 -1.11 -4.66 -12.45
N ALA A 178 -1.81 -5.62 -11.84
CA ALA A 178 -3.25 -5.55 -11.70
C ALA A 178 -3.59 -4.51 -10.62
N LEU A 179 -4.07 -3.34 -11.00
CA LEU A 179 -4.28 -2.20 -10.12
C LEU A 179 -5.76 -1.96 -9.82
N MET A 180 -6.10 -1.93 -8.53
CA MET A 180 -7.40 -1.47 -8.06
C MET A 180 -7.24 -0.20 -7.22
N ILE A 181 -8.00 0.83 -7.56
CA ILE A 181 -8.16 2.03 -6.74
C ILE A 181 -9.54 1.97 -6.09
N VAL A 182 -9.60 2.09 -4.77
CA VAL A 182 -10.85 2.17 -4.00
C VAL A 182 -10.92 3.55 -3.38
N HIS A 183 -12.00 4.30 -3.60
CA HIS A 183 -12.12 5.66 -3.07
C HIS A 183 -13.53 5.98 -2.61
N ALA A 184 -13.63 6.69 -1.49
CA ALA A 184 -14.89 7.21 -1.00
C ALA A 184 -15.30 8.45 -1.80
N ALA A 185 -16.53 8.48 -2.30
CA ALA A 185 -17.03 9.60 -3.10
C ALA A 185 -17.12 10.91 -2.29
N GLU A 186 -17.35 10.81 -0.97
CA GLU A 186 -17.47 11.92 -0.03
C GLU A 186 -16.21 12.10 0.85
N ASP A 187 -15.05 11.66 0.36
CA ASP A 187 -13.79 11.83 1.08
C ASP A 187 -13.35 13.31 1.08
N HIS A 188 -13.34 13.89 2.28
CA HIS A 188 -12.91 15.27 2.50
C HIS A 188 -11.41 15.40 2.84
N THR A 189 -10.70 14.28 3.02
CA THR A 189 -9.28 14.24 3.37
C THR A 189 -8.40 14.12 2.14
N THR A 190 -8.76 13.22 1.23
CA THR A 190 -8.07 13.04 -0.06
C THR A 190 -9.06 13.33 -1.18
N PRO A 191 -8.78 14.32 -2.06
CA PRO A 191 -9.74 14.72 -3.09
C PRO A 191 -10.05 13.58 -4.08
N TYR A 192 -11.29 13.06 -4.03
CA TYR A 192 -11.78 12.03 -4.95
C TYR A 192 -11.50 12.35 -6.43
N PRO A 193 -11.71 13.61 -6.94
CA PRO A 193 -11.46 13.90 -8.35
C PRO A 193 -10.02 13.62 -8.79
N ASN A 194 -9.03 13.75 -7.89
CA ASN A 194 -7.63 13.49 -8.23
C ASN A 194 -7.39 12.00 -8.46
N ALA A 195 -7.91 11.13 -7.59
CA ALA A 195 -7.80 9.68 -7.74
C ALA A 195 -8.55 9.22 -9.01
N ARG A 196 -9.69 9.82 -9.31
CA ARG A 196 -10.46 9.53 -10.51
C ARG A 196 -9.72 9.96 -11.77
N SER A 197 -9.13 11.17 -11.78
CA SER A 197 -8.32 11.65 -12.91
C SER A 197 -7.13 10.74 -13.15
N PHE A 198 -6.43 10.33 -12.09
CA PHE A 198 -5.30 9.41 -12.23
C PHE A 198 -5.74 8.04 -12.81
N TYR A 199 -6.90 7.53 -12.37
CA TYR A 199 -7.47 6.32 -12.96
C TYR A 199 -7.78 6.49 -14.45
N ASP A 200 -8.37 7.61 -14.84
CA ASP A 200 -8.70 7.88 -16.24
C ASP A 200 -7.43 7.96 -17.12
N ASP A 201 -6.33 8.47 -16.57
CA ASP A 201 -5.01 8.46 -17.22
C ASP A 201 -4.42 7.03 -17.36
N LEU A 202 -4.81 6.11 -16.48
CA LEU A 202 -4.37 4.69 -16.55
C LEU A 202 -5.10 3.91 -17.65
N VAL A 203 -6.36 4.21 -17.95
CA VAL A 203 -7.22 3.43 -18.84
C VAL A 203 -6.57 3.10 -20.20
N PRO A 204 -5.92 4.05 -20.90
CA PRO A 204 -5.27 3.77 -22.18
C PRO A 204 -4.15 2.72 -22.09
N HIS A 205 -3.47 2.64 -20.95
CA HIS A 205 -2.34 1.72 -20.76
C HIS A 205 -2.76 0.29 -20.41
N TYR A 206 -4.05 0.07 -20.14
CA TYR A 206 -4.65 -1.23 -19.86
C TYR A 206 -5.55 -1.74 -20.97
N SER A 207 -5.52 -1.15 -22.18
CA SER A 207 -6.36 -1.52 -23.31
C SER A 207 -6.31 -3.01 -23.67
N ASP A 208 -5.14 -3.64 -23.54
CA ASP A 208 -4.93 -5.05 -23.88
C ASP A 208 -5.36 -6.01 -22.76
N ALA A 209 -5.57 -5.53 -21.53
CA ALA A 209 -5.99 -6.31 -20.38
C ALA A 209 -6.84 -5.47 -19.41
N PRO A 210 -8.01 -4.96 -19.85
CA PRO A 210 -8.83 -4.03 -19.06
C PRO A 210 -9.31 -4.62 -17.72
N GLU A 211 -9.40 -5.94 -17.61
CA GLU A 211 -9.75 -6.63 -16.38
C GLU A 211 -8.69 -6.51 -15.27
N ARG A 212 -7.50 -6.00 -15.58
CA ARG A 212 -6.40 -5.75 -14.63
C ARG A 212 -6.43 -4.32 -14.06
N LEU A 213 -7.40 -3.50 -14.45
CA LEU A 213 -7.58 -2.15 -13.92
C LEU A 213 -9.01 -1.99 -13.40
N ARG A 214 -9.16 -1.52 -12.16
CA ARG A 214 -10.48 -1.30 -11.55
C ARG A 214 -10.49 -0.05 -10.68
N PHE A 215 -11.58 0.71 -10.77
CA PHE A 215 -11.93 1.74 -9.83
C PHE A 215 -13.19 1.33 -9.08
N VAL A 216 -13.18 1.43 -7.74
CA VAL A 216 -14.32 1.12 -6.89
C VAL A 216 -14.77 2.39 -6.19
N ASP A 217 -15.96 2.87 -6.57
CA ASP A 217 -16.64 3.98 -5.92
C ASP A 217 -17.36 3.51 -4.66
N MET A 218 -17.19 4.25 -3.58
CA MET A 218 -17.84 4.01 -2.29
C MET A 218 -18.75 5.20 -1.96
N PRO A 219 -19.99 5.20 -2.44
CA PRO A 219 -20.90 6.32 -2.19
C PRO A 219 -21.28 6.39 -0.70
N GLY A 220 -21.36 7.61 -0.15
CA GLY A 220 -21.73 7.85 1.25
C GLY A 220 -20.68 7.43 2.26
N GLU A 221 -19.46 7.10 1.84
CA GLU A 221 -18.34 6.76 2.71
C GLU A 221 -17.39 7.95 2.86
N ASP A 222 -16.81 8.07 4.06
CA ASP A 222 -15.76 9.06 4.37
C ASP A 222 -14.39 8.37 4.35
N HIS A 223 -13.34 9.07 4.75
CA HIS A 223 -11.94 8.61 4.80
C HIS A 223 -11.72 7.48 5.83
N ARG A 224 -12.40 6.34 5.64
CA ARG A 224 -12.38 5.18 6.55
C ARG A 224 -12.35 3.87 5.78
N VAL A 225 -11.56 2.92 6.32
CA VAL A 225 -11.57 1.54 5.82
C VAL A 225 -12.69 0.76 6.52
N GLY A 226 -13.66 0.30 5.74
CA GLY A 226 -14.75 -0.54 6.23
C GLY A 226 -14.64 -2.00 5.79
N PRO A 227 -15.51 -2.89 6.29
CA PRO A 227 -15.49 -4.32 5.94
C PRO A 227 -15.58 -4.59 4.44
N TYR A 228 -16.38 -3.81 3.71
CA TYR A 228 -16.53 -3.96 2.26
C TYR A 228 -15.22 -3.73 1.50
N TRP A 229 -14.40 -2.77 1.94
CA TRP A 229 -13.10 -2.50 1.32
C TRP A 229 -12.14 -3.67 1.48
N ILE A 230 -12.21 -4.33 2.65
CA ILE A 230 -11.42 -5.53 2.93
C ILE A 230 -11.85 -6.66 2.00
N GLU A 231 -13.16 -6.89 1.83
CA GLU A 231 -13.70 -7.93 0.94
C GLU A 231 -13.28 -7.71 -0.53
N GLU A 232 -13.40 -6.48 -1.04
CA GLU A 232 -12.95 -6.11 -2.38
C GLU A 232 -11.44 -6.34 -2.55
N THR A 233 -10.64 -5.95 -1.54
CA THR A 233 -9.19 -6.14 -1.54
C THR A 233 -8.83 -7.62 -1.57
N LEU A 234 -9.44 -8.44 -0.73
CA LEU A 234 -9.22 -9.89 -0.70
C LEU A 234 -9.58 -10.55 -2.04
N SER A 235 -10.72 -10.15 -2.61
CA SER A 235 -11.16 -10.65 -3.91
C SER A 235 -10.16 -10.30 -5.02
N TRP A 236 -9.68 -9.05 -5.04
CA TRP A 236 -8.72 -8.59 -6.05
C TRP A 236 -7.36 -9.26 -5.91
N LEU A 237 -6.83 -9.33 -4.70
CA LEU A 237 -5.58 -10.04 -4.41
C LEU A 237 -5.69 -11.51 -4.77
N GLY A 238 -6.78 -12.19 -4.40
CA GLY A 238 -6.97 -13.62 -4.71
C GLY A 238 -7.07 -13.94 -6.20
N ARG A 239 -7.39 -12.94 -7.04
CA ARG A 239 -7.47 -13.11 -8.50
C ARG A 239 -6.11 -12.95 -9.18
N PHE A 240 -5.22 -12.10 -8.68
CA PHE A 240 -4.03 -11.69 -9.42
C PHE A 240 -2.69 -11.98 -8.72
N LEU A 241 -2.70 -12.35 -7.42
CA LEU A 241 -1.53 -12.75 -6.67
C LEU A 241 -1.22 -14.23 -6.88
#